data_200d654c2201f689b412e49323e32d62
#
_entry.id   200d654c2201f689b412e49323e32d62
#
_cell.length_a   1.000
_cell.length_b   1.000
_cell.length_c   1.000
_cell.angle_alpha   90.00
_cell.angle_beta   90.00
_cell.angle_gamma   90.00
#
_symmetry.space_group_name_H-M   'P 1'
#
loop_
_entity.id
_entity.type
_entity.pdbx_description
1 polymer ?
#
loop_
_entity_poly.entity_id
_entity_poly.type
_entity_poly.pdbx_seq_one_letter_code
_entity_poly.pdbx_strand_id
1 'polypeptide(L)'
;MIEKFNTLFSVKISLVSLYLALTIPLPFISNERLKILSIVLFVLGLFLIFNITNDYVETSSQKITYKSSFISKTFGKKNWEIFWKDIKLIKSLPTSQGSNVYYFVTNKNDNYLLPQRIENFKKFLLLITEKTGLNVESFSHISPLWTYRLLTLLSLLMIMGELIAFLT
;
A
#
# COMPACT_ATOMS: atom_id res chain seq x y z
N MET A 1 10.37 17.55 15.03
CA MET A 1 9.04 17.47 14.41
C MET A 1 8.85 16.03 13.94
N ILE A 2 7.67 15.42 14.15
CA ILE A 2 7.38 14.09 13.65
C ILE A 2 6.51 14.27 12.40
N GLU A 3 6.92 13.68 11.28
CA GLU A 3 6.14 13.65 10.05
C GLU A 3 5.62 12.24 9.81
N LYS A 4 4.37 12.15 9.32
CA LYS A 4 3.70 10.88 9.03
C LYS A 4 3.37 10.79 7.54
N PHE A 5 3.75 9.65 6.93
CA PHE A 5 3.48 9.32 5.53
C PHE A 5 2.59 8.08 5.47
N ASN A 6 1.33 8.27 5.11
CA ASN A 6 0.36 7.18 5.00
C ASN A 6 0.51 6.45 3.66
N THR A 7 -0.09 5.26 3.56
CA THR A 7 -0.23 4.57 2.28
C THR A 7 -1.00 5.44 1.28
N LEU A 8 -0.55 5.46 0.02
CA LEU A 8 -1.17 6.20 -1.09
C LEU A 8 -2.68 6.00 -1.15
N PHE A 9 -3.44 7.10 -1.21
CA PHE A 9 -4.88 7.07 -1.36
C PHE A 9 -5.32 6.32 -2.64
N SER A 10 -4.60 6.51 -3.74
CA SER A 10 -4.87 5.81 -5.01
C SER A 10 -4.76 4.28 -4.88
N VAL A 11 -3.86 3.76 -4.06
CA VAL A 11 -3.77 2.32 -3.75
C VAL A 11 -5.01 1.87 -2.97
N LYS A 12 -5.41 2.63 -1.95
CA LYS A 12 -6.58 2.29 -1.14
C LYS A 12 -7.84 2.24 -1.98
N ILE A 13 -8.10 3.29 -2.76
CA ILE A 13 -9.32 3.38 -3.57
C ILE A 13 -9.36 2.32 -4.67
N SER A 14 -8.23 2.03 -5.33
CA SER A 14 -8.18 1.00 -6.37
C SER A 14 -8.46 -0.40 -5.82
N LEU A 15 -7.95 -0.73 -4.64
CA LEU A 15 -8.24 -2.02 -4.01
C LEU A 15 -9.69 -2.13 -3.52
N VAL A 16 -10.23 -1.06 -2.93
CA VAL A 16 -11.63 -1.03 -2.50
C VAL A 16 -12.57 -1.13 -3.69
N SER A 17 -12.36 -0.33 -4.75
CA SER A 17 -13.23 -0.37 -5.94
C SER A 17 -13.17 -1.71 -6.66
N LEU A 18 -11.97 -2.30 -6.78
CA LEU A 18 -11.83 -3.65 -7.36
C LEU A 18 -12.55 -4.71 -6.53
N TYR A 19 -12.40 -4.64 -5.21
CA TYR A 19 -13.09 -5.56 -4.31
C TYR A 19 -14.61 -5.44 -4.42
N LEU A 20 -15.13 -4.21 -4.43
CA LEU A 20 -16.56 -3.95 -4.61
C LEU A 20 -17.06 -4.49 -5.96
N ALA A 21 -16.34 -4.22 -7.06
CA ALA A 21 -16.67 -4.72 -8.37
C ALA A 21 -16.75 -6.25 -8.45
N LEU A 22 -15.93 -6.95 -7.70
CA LEU A 22 -15.92 -8.42 -7.71
C LEU A 22 -16.93 -9.06 -6.75
N THR A 23 -17.36 -8.32 -5.73
CA THR A 23 -18.09 -8.94 -4.61
C THR A 23 -19.51 -8.42 -4.42
N ILE A 24 -19.87 -7.24 -4.97
CA ILE A 24 -21.24 -6.72 -4.91
C ILE A 24 -22.28 -7.72 -5.45
N PRO A 25 -22.05 -8.42 -6.57
CA PRO A 25 -23.04 -9.36 -7.11
C PRO A 25 -23.28 -10.58 -6.21
N LEU A 26 -22.29 -10.98 -5.41
CA LEU A 26 -22.33 -12.26 -4.67
C LEU A 26 -23.56 -12.42 -3.75
N PRO A 27 -23.94 -11.44 -2.91
CA PRO A 27 -25.15 -11.55 -2.09
C PRO A 27 -26.45 -11.65 -2.88
N PHE A 28 -26.48 -11.09 -4.10
CA PHE A 28 -27.69 -11.08 -4.94
C PHE A 28 -27.88 -12.38 -5.73
N ILE A 29 -26.77 -12.99 -6.15
CA ILE A 29 -26.77 -14.25 -6.92
C ILE A 29 -26.81 -15.46 -6.00
N SER A 30 -26.43 -15.30 -4.73
CA SER A 30 -26.36 -16.39 -3.75
C SER A 30 -27.76 -16.97 -3.42
N ASN A 31 -27.83 -18.29 -3.30
CA ASN A 31 -29.01 -18.97 -2.76
C ASN A 31 -29.31 -18.47 -1.34
N GLU A 32 -30.57 -18.55 -0.91
CA GLU A 32 -31.02 -18.11 0.42
C GLU A 32 -30.13 -18.66 1.57
N ARG A 33 -29.69 -19.91 1.46
CA ARG A 33 -28.81 -20.55 2.48
C ARG A 33 -27.42 -19.94 2.55
N LEU A 34 -26.89 -19.43 1.44
CA LEU A 34 -25.54 -18.86 1.34
C LEU A 34 -25.55 -17.33 1.41
N LYS A 35 -26.70 -16.70 1.34
CA LYS A 35 -26.84 -15.23 1.31
C LYS A 35 -26.24 -14.56 2.53
N ILE A 36 -26.54 -15.07 3.72
CA ILE A 36 -25.98 -14.54 4.98
C ILE A 36 -24.46 -14.72 5.00
N LEU A 37 -23.97 -15.90 4.58
CA LEU A 37 -22.54 -16.15 4.51
C LEU A 37 -21.84 -15.20 3.54
N SER A 38 -22.40 -14.94 2.36
CA SER A 38 -21.84 -14.02 1.37
C SER A 38 -21.79 -12.57 1.87
N ILE A 39 -22.82 -12.12 2.61
CA ILE A 39 -22.81 -10.79 3.25
C ILE A 39 -21.73 -10.70 4.32
N VAL A 40 -21.60 -11.71 5.17
CA VAL A 40 -20.55 -11.74 6.20
C VAL A 40 -19.16 -11.69 5.57
N LEU A 41 -18.91 -12.51 4.55
CA LEU A 41 -17.62 -12.51 3.83
C LEU A 41 -17.35 -11.20 3.13
N PHE A 42 -18.38 -10.56 2.56
CA PHE A 42 -18.29 -9.23 1.96
C PHE A 42 -17.82 -8.18 2.99
N VAL A 43 -18.46 -8.13 4.16
CA VAL A 43 -18.07 -7.17 5.23
C VAL A 43 -16.68 -7.46 5.77
N LEU A 44 -16.35 -8.73 6.00
CA LEU A 44 -15.02 -9.14 6.46
C LEU A 44 -13.92 -8.77 5.46
N GLY A 45 -14.16 -8.99 4.17
CA GLY A 45 -13.19 -8.64 3.13
C GLY A 45 -12.93 -7.13 3.05
N LEU A 46 -13.97 -6.30 3.13
CA LEU A 46 -13.80 -4.84 3.24
C LEU A 46 -12.95 -4.45 4.46
N PHE A 47 -13.27 -5.02 5.60
CA PHE A 47 -12.51 -4.79 6.83
C PHE A 47 -11.03 -5.16 6.66
N LEU A 48 -10.74 -6.30 6.01
CA LEU A 48 -9.38 -6.74 5.72
C LEU A 48 -8.64 -5.75 4.82
N ILE A 49 -9.27 -5.27 3.73
CA ILE A 49 -8.65 -4.32 2.80
C ILE A 49 -8.33 -3.00 3.50
N PHE A 50 -9.27 -2.45 4.26
CA PHE A 50 -9.02 -1.22 5.02
C PHE A 50 -7.86 -1.38 6.00
N ASN A 51 -7.76 -2.51 6.68
CA ASN A 51 -6.66 -2.77 7.61
C ASN A 51 -5.31 -2.92 6.89
N ILE A 52 -5.21 -3.75 5.85
CA ILE A 52 -3.95 -4.00 5.12
C ILE A 52 -3.40 -2.72 4.49
N THR A 53 -4.26 -1.78 4.11
CA THR A 53 -3.86 -0.49 3.53
C THR A 53 -3.55 0.60 4.56
N ASN A 54 -3.60 0.31 5.85
CA ASN A 54 -3.34 1.28 6.93
C ASN A 54 -1.90 1.27 7.45
N ASP A 55 -0.96 0.75 6.67
CA ASP A 55 0.46 0.86 6.96
C ASP A 55 0.92 2.33 6.79
N TYR A 56 1.90 2.76 7.59
CA TYR A 56 2.44 4.11 7.49
C TYR A 56 3.90 4.20 7.95
N VAL A 57 4.53 5.31 7.58
CA VAL A 57 5.90 5.64 8.00
C VAL A 57 5.85 6.89 8.87
N GLU A 58 6.56 6.86 9.98
CA GLU A 58 6.84 8.03 10.81
C GLU A 58 8.32 8.38 10.71
N THR A 59 8.61 9.64 10.52
CA THR A 59 9.98 10.16 10.52
C THR A 59 10.12 11.19 11.63
N SER A 60 11.24 11.13 12.34
CA SER A 60 11.62 12.11 13.34
C SER A 60 12.99 12.71 13.00
N SER A 61 13.49 13.63 13.82
CA SER A 61 14.86 14.16 13.68
C SER A 61 15.95 13.11 13.74
N GLN A 62 15.72 11.99 14.43
CA GLN A 62 16.74 10.98 14.70
C GLN A 62 16.53 9.66 13.99
N LYS A 63 15.28 9.30 13.67
CA LYS A 63 14.92 7.96 13.18
C LYS A 63 13.76 7.96 12.21
N ILE A 64 13.68 6.87 11.45
CA ILE A 64 12.56 6.47 10.63
C ILE A 64 11.93 5.20 11.22
N THR A 65 10.61 5.14 11.28
CA THR A 65 9.87 4.00 11.82
C THR A 65 8.77 3.59 10.83
N TYR A 66 8.75 2.32 10.43
CA TYR A 66 7.66 1.74 9.66
C TYR A 66 6.70 1.01 10.59
N LYS A 67 5.43 1.35 10.50
CA LYS A 67 4.37 0.72 11.28
C LYS A 67 3.36 0.03 10.36
N SER A 68 3.29 -1.28 10.48
CA SER A 68 2.28 -2.07 9.79
C SER A 68 1.02 -2.19 10.61
N SER A 69 -0.12 -2.29 9.93
CA SER A 69 -1.43 -2.54 10.54
C SER A 69 -1.45 -3.90 11.26
N PHE A 70 -2.46 -4.10 12.11
CA PHE A 70 -2.61 -5.37 12.85
C PHE A 70 -2.66 -6.57 11.90
N ILE A 71 -3.48 -6.50 10.86
CA ILE A 71 -3.64 -7.59 9.89
C ILE A 71 -2.37 -7.77 9.04
N SER A 72 -1.71 -6.67 8.63
CA SER A 72 -0.42 -6.76 7.92
C SER A 72 0.63 -7.52 8.71
N LYS A 73 0.63 -7.41 10.04
CA LYS A 73 1.53 -8.17 10.93
C LYS A 73 1.22 -9.66 10.91
N THR A 74 -0.06 -10.04 10.91
CA THR A 74 -0.49 -11.44 10.81
C THR A 74 -0.03 -12.08 9.49
N PHE A 75 0.04 -11.29 8.40
CA PHE A 75 0.60 -11.70 7.11
C PHE A 75 2.13 -11.55 7.01
N GLY A 76 2.83 -11.48 8.13
CA GLY A 76 4.29 -11.53 8.20
C GLY A 76 5.00 -10.19 8.03
N LYS A 77 4.30 -9.06 7.85
CA LYS A 77 4.96 -7.75 7.85
C LYS A 77 5.40 -7.39 9.26
N LYS A 78 6.65 -6.98 9.41
CA LYS A 78 7.20 -6.55 10.68
C LYS A 78 7.33 -5.05 10.75
N ASN A 79 7.05 -4.47 11.92
CA ASN A 79 7.47 -3.11 12.21
C ASN A 79 8.99 -3.07 12.27
N TRP A 80 9.57 -1.96 11.84
CA TRP A 80 10.98 -1.72 11.96
C TRP A 80 11.26 -0.25 12.27
N GLU A 81 12.42 -0.02 12.85
CA GLU A 81 12.91 1.29 13.24
C GLU A 81 14.40 1.37 12.93
N ILE A 82 14.85 2.47 12.35
CA ILE A 82 16.25 2.70 11.99
C ILE A 82 16.60 4.15 12.35
N PHE A 83 17.74 4.36 13.00
CA PHE A 83 18.31 5.70 13.16
C PHE A 83 18.95 6.15 11.85
N TRP A 84 18.79 7.43 11.50
CA TRP A 84 19.35 7.97 10.27
C TRP A 84 20.86 7.74 10.13
N LYS A 85 21.59 7.87 11.24
CA LYS A 85 23.04 7.65 11.34
C LYS A 85 23.47 6.19 11.07
N ASP A 86 22.57 5.24 11.22
CA ASP A 86 22.84 3.82 11.03
C ASP A 86 22.61 3.36 9.58
N ILE A 87 22.05 4.23 8.74
CA ILE A 87 21.85 3.94 7.32
C ILE A 87 23.17 4.13 6.58
N LYS A 88 23.72 3.03 6.08
CA LYS A 88 25.00 3.01 5.35
C LYS A 88 24.80 3.35 3.87
N LEU A 89 23.81 2.73 3.24
CA LEU A 89 23.48 2.91 1.82
C LEU A 89 22.03 2.46 1.54
N ILE A 90 21.53 2.81 0.35
CA ILE A 90 20.26 2.29 -0.15
C ILE A 90 20.55 1.42 -1.37
N LYS A 91 20.18 0.13 -1.27
CA LYS A 91 20.36 -0.84 -2.34
C LYS A 91 19.12 -0.85 -3.23
N SER A 92 19.32 -0.75 -4.54
CA SER A 92 18.26 -0.91 -5.55
C SER A 92 18.32 -2.34 -6.14
N LEU A 93 17.17 -2.99 -6.22
CA LEU A 93 17.02 -4.30 -6.83
C LEU A 93 15.95 -4.26 -7.92
N PRO A 94 16.23 -4.71 -9.15
CA PRO A 94 15.24 -4.75 -10.20
C PRO A 94 14.18 -5.82 -9.91
N THR A 95 12.94 -5.52 -10.30
CA THR A 95 11.85 -6.49 -10.27
C THR A 95 11.63 -7.10 -11.65
N SER A 96 10.95 -8.24 -11.72
CA SER A 96 10.56 -8.88 -12.98
C SER A 96 9.64 -8.02 -13.86
N GLN A 97 9.02 -6.98 -13.27
CA GLN A 97 8.12 -6.06 -13.97
C GLN A 97 8.80 -4.77 -14.45
N GLY A 98 10.15 -4.71 -14.44
CA GLY A 98 10.92 -3.56 -14.93
C GLY A 98 10.96 -2.35 -13.97
N SER A 99 10.47 -2.48 -12.74
CA SER A 99 10.59 -1.48 -11.69
C SER A 99 11.70 -1.83 -10.71
N ASN A 100 12.05 -0.90 -9.81
CA ASN A 100 13.05 -1.13 -8.77
C ASN A 100 12.41 -1.16 -7.39
N VAL A 101 12.93 -2.02 -6.53
CA VAL A 101 12.63 -2.04 -5.10
C VAL A 101 13.87 -1.59 -4.35
N TYR A 102 13.70 -0.75 -3.33
CA TYR A 102 14.80 -0.15 -2.59
C TYR A 102 14.83 -0.65 -1.17
N TYR A 103 16.04 -0.85 -0.65
CA TYR A 103 16.28 -1.31 0.73
C TYR A 103 17.27 -0.40 1.44
N PHE A 104 16.92 0.05 2.63
CA PHE A 104 17.89 0.63 3.56
C PHE A 104 18.81 -0.48 4.05
N VAL A 105 20.10 -0.27 3.91
CA VAL A 105 21.13 -1.17 4.45
C VAL A 105 21.79 -0.46 5.61
N THR A 106 21.77 -1.08 6.78
CA THR A 106 22.37 -0.51 7.99
C THR A 106 23.86 -0.86 8.13
N ASN A 107 24.54 -0.20 9.04
CA ASN A 107 25.92 -0.52 9.40
C ASN A 107 26.10 -1.97 9.90
N LYS A 108 25.03 -2.60 10.39
CA LYS A 108 25.00 -4.01 10.80
C LYS A 108 24.67 -4.97 9.66
N ASN A 109 24.54 -4.46 8.41
CA ASN A 109 24.11 -5.18 7.22
C ASN A 109 22.66 -5.70 7.28
N ASP A 110 21.82 -5.18 8.17
CA ASP A 110 20.38 -5.44 8.12
C ASP A 110 19.77 -4.72 6.93
N ASN A 111 18.76 -5.35 6.30
CA ASN A 111 18.05 -4.81 5.13
C ASN A 111 16.60 -4.52 5.49
N TYR A 112 16.15 -3.28 5.28
CA TYR A 112 14.78 -2.85 5.52
C TYR A 112 14.18 -2.28 4.25
N LEU A 113 12.99 -2.77 3.87
CA LEU A 113 12.32 -2.33 2.67
C LEU A 113 11.94 -0.85 2.76
N LEU A 114 12.38 -0.04 1.78
CA LEU A 114 11.98 1.36 1.65
C LEU A 114 10.52 1.42 1.16
N PRO A 115 9.61 2.09 1.90
CA PRO A 115 8.20 2.17 1.54
C PRO A 115 7.99 3.05 0.31
N GLN A 116 7.61 2.46 -0.82
CA GLN A 116 7.40 3.17 -2.09
C GLN A 116 5.93 3.52 -2.39
N ARG A 117 4.97 2.99 -1.60
CA ARG A 117 3.52 3.21 -1.78
C ARG A 117 2.96 4.16 -0.73
N ILE A 118 3.67 5.25 -0.48
CA ILE A 118 3.27 6.28 0.51
C ILE A 118 2.94 7.61 -0.17
N GLU A 119 2.10 8.39 0.48
CA GLU A 119 1.78 9.76 0.08
C GLU A 119 3.00 10.66 0.19
N ASN A 120 3.04 11.72 -0.63
CA ASN A 120 4.14 12.68 -0.63
C ASN A 120 5.54 12.03 -0.76
N PHE A 121 5.65 10.98 -1.57
CA PHE A 121 6.89 10.20 -1.73
C PHE A 121 8.10 11.06 -2.07
N LYS A 122 7.94 12.09 -2.92
CA LYS A 122 9.02 13.04 -3.22
C LYS A 122 9.52 13.77 -1.98
N LYS A 123 8.60 14.23 -1.12
CA LYS A 123 8.97 14.88 0.16
C LYS A 123 9.71 13.90 1.08
N PHE A 124 9.26 12.64 1.12
CA PHE A 124 9.93 11.59 1.87
C PHE A 124 11.36 11.34 1.37
N LEU A 125 11.59 11.31 0.05
CA LEU A 125 12.92 11.17 -0.54
C LEU A 125 13.83 12.36 -0.20
N LEU A 126 13.33 13.60 -0.31
CA LEU A 126 14.09 14.80 0.09
C LEU A 126 14.52 14.72 1.56
N LEU A 127 13.65 14.23 2.43
CA LEU A 127 13.94 14.04 3.84
C LEU A 127 15.03 12.99 4.07
N ILE A 128 15.03 11.89 3.31
CA ILE A 128 16.11 10.89 3.33
C ILE A 128 17.43 11.53 2.92
N THR A 129 17.46 12.27 1.81
CA THR A 129 18.68 12.97 1.36
C THR A 129 19.19 13.94 2.41
N GLU A 130 18.30 14.75 3.01
CA GLU A 130 18.67 15.71 4.07
C GLU A 130 19.29 15.03 5.30
N LYS A 131 18.73 13.89 5.73
CA LYS A 131 19.14 13.21 6.96
C LYS A 131 20.34 12.27 6.79
N THR A 132 20.55 11.74 5.60
CA THR A 132 21.57 10.71 5.35
C THR A 132 22.67 11.17 4.38
N GLY A 133 22.46 12.23 3.61
CA GLY A 133 23.36 12.66 2.53
C GLY A 133 23.35 11.74 1.30
N LEU A 134 22.50 10.70 1.27
CA LEU A 134 22.43 9.76 0.16
C LEU A 134 21.61 10.33 -1.00
N ASN A 135 22.07 10.15 -2.23
CA ASN A 135 21.30 10.56 -3.42
C ASN A 135 20.21 9.54 -3.72
N VAL A 136 18.95 10.00 -3.70
CA VAL A 136 17.75 9.21 -3.98
C VAL A 136 16.87 9.84 -5.08
N GLU A 137 17.40 10.79 -5.85
CA GLU A 137 16.63 11.55 -6.89
C GLU A 137 16.04 10.64 -7.96
N SER A 138 16.73 9.56 -8.31
CA SER A 138 16.28 8.59 -9.32
C SER A 138 15.21 7.62 -8.82
N PHE A 139 14.85 7.68 -7.53
CA PHE A 139 13.91 6.72 -6.95
C PHE A 139 12.46 7.06 -7.34
N SER A 140 11.70 6.02 -7.62
CA SER A 140 10.33 6.12 -8.08
C SER A 140 9.40 5.22 -7.27
N HIS A 141 8.10 5.44 -7.42
CA HIS A 141 7.11 4.47 -6.95
C HIS A 141 7.32 3.12 -7.64
N ILE A 142 7.03 2.02 -6.94
CA ILE A 142 7.12 0.66 -7.47
C ILE A 142 6.19 0.43 -8.67
N SER A 143 5.08 1.14 -8.72
CA SER A 143 4.15 1.13 -9.84
C SER A 143 3.77 2.56 -10.21
N PRO A 144 3.67 2.90 -11.51
CA PRO A 144 3.21 4.21 -11.94
C PRO A 144 1.82 4.56 -11.36
N LEU A 145 1.60 5.80 -10.95
CA LEU A 145 0.34 6.21 -10.31
C LEU A 145 -0.87 6.07 -11.24
N TRP A 146 -0.68 6.15 -12.55
CA TRP A 146 -1.76 6.00 -13.52
C TRP A 146 -2.36 4.59 -13.52
N THR A 147 -1.59 3.53 -13.16
CA THR A 147 -2.10 2.16 -13.11
C THR A 147 -3.19 2.00 -12.05
N TYR A 148 -3.05 2.64 -10.90
CA TYR A 148 -4.08 2.64 -9.86
C TYR A 148 -5.34 3.37 -10.31
N ARG A 149 -5.19 4.50 -11.04
CA ARG A 149 -6.32 5.26 -11.60
C ARG A 149 -7.07 4.45 -12.65
N LEU A 150 -6.33 3.79 -13.54
CA LEU A 150 -6.91 2.92 -14.56
C LEU A 150 -7.67 1.76 -13.92
N LEU A 151 -7.09 1.09 -12.93
CA LEU A 151 -7.74 0.00 -12.20
C LEU A 151 -9.04 0.48 -11.52
N THR A 152 -9.01 1.65 -10.88
CA THR A 152 -10.21 2.26 -10.29
C THR A 152 -11.28 2.54 -11.34
N LEU A 153 -10.91 3.12 -12.49
CA LEU A 153 -11.85 3.41 -13.58
C LEU A 153 -12.52 2.13 -14.09
N LEU A 154 -11.72 1.09 -14.38
CA LEU A 154 -12.25 -0.20 -14.85
C LEU A 154 -13.18 -0.85 -13.82
N SER A 155 -12.82 -0.78 -12.53
CA SER A 155 -13.66 -1.29 -11.46
C SER A 155 -15.01 -0.54 -11.36
N LEU A 156 -15.00 0.79 -11.52
CA LEU A 156 -16.21 1.59 -11.52
C LEU A 156 -17.11 1.28 -12.74
N LEU A 157 -16.52 1.08 -13.92
CA LEU A 157 -17.27 0.65 -15.11
C LEU A 157 -17.92 -0.72 -14.91
N MET A 158 -17.21 -1.66 -14.25
CA MET A 158 -17.76 -2.96 -13.87
C MET A 158 -18.99 -2.81 -12.95
N ILE A 159 -18.84 -2.03 -11.86
CA ILE A 159 -19.94 -1.77 -10.92
C ILE A 159 -21.15 -1.14 -11.65
N MET A 160 -20.92 -0.20 -12.56
CA MET A 160 -21.99 0.41 -13.36
C MET A 160 -22.70 -0.63 -14.24
N GLY A 161 -21.95 -1.50 -14.91
CA GLY A 161 -22.51 -2.59 -15.70
C GLY A 161 -23.37 -3.55 -14.87
N GLU A 162 -22.90 -3.91 -13.68
CA GLU A 162 -23.65 -4.74 -12.73
C GLU A 162 -24.95 -4.06 -12.28
N LEU A 163 -24.90 -2.77 -11.94
CA LEU A 163 -26.09 -2.01 -11.55
C LEU A 163 -27.13 -1.98 -12.67
N ILE A 164 -26.70 -1.77 -13.92
CA ILE A 164 -27.59 -1.81 -15.07
C ILE A 164 -28.23 -3.20 -15.21
N ALA A 165 -27.41 -4.26 -15.12
CA ALA A 165 -27.90 -5.63 -15.23
C ALA A 165 -28.88 -6.05 -14.11
N PHE A 166 -28.82 -5.43 -12.94
CA PHE A 166 -29.80 -5.66 -11.86
C PHE A 166 -31.09 -4.84 -11.98
N LEU A 167 -31.04 -3.75 -12.77
CA LEU A 167 -32.21 -2.88 -13.00
C LEU A 167 -33.04 -3.29 -14.23
N THR A 168 -32.48 -4.09 -15.12
CA THR A 168 -33.14 -4.63 -16.32
C THR A 168 -33.62 -6.05 -16.13
#